data_78cf81a255d02149bd32f8588059ee8b
#
_entry.id   78cf81a255d02149bd32f8588059ee8b
#
_cell.length_a   1.000
_cell.length_b   1.000
_cell.length_c   1.000
_cell.angle_alpha   90.00
_cell.angle_beta   90.00
_cell.angle_gamma   90.00
#
_symmetry.space_group_name_H-M   'P 1'
#
loop_
_entity.id
_entity.type
_entity.pdbx_description
1 polymer ?
#
loop_
_entity_poly.entity_id
_entity_poly.type
_entity_poly.pdbx_seq_one_letter_code
_entity_poly.pdbx_strand_id
1 'polypeptide(L)'
;MSLLMIRHGETAFNRDRVMQPADTPLSNRGEEQALRLAQRLSTEGITRILASDFPRAAMTAQALSDETGIGVEFESLLQERNFGRLRGQRFIDLEARDIDPFAENYEPEEGETWQEFDQRVTDAWSTI
;
A
#
# COMPACT_ATOMS: atom_id res chain seq x y z
N MET A 1 12.79 -19.46 -7.76
CA MET A 1 11.58 -18.60 -7.60
C MET A 1 12.01 -17.16 -7.36
N SER A 2 11.42 -16.22 -8.06
CA SER A 2 11.68 -14.79 -7.87
C SER A 2 10.44 -14.10 -7.29
N LEU A 3 10.66 -13.10 -6.45
CA LEU A 3 9.61 -12.27 -5.88
C LEU A 3 9.81 -10.83 -6.35
N LEU A 4 8.77 -10.25 -6.93
CA LEU A 4 8.76 -8.83 -7.28
C LEU A 4 7.89 -8.09 -6.26
N MET A 5 8.48 -7.12 -5.56
CA MET A 5 7.76 -6.26 -4.66
C MET A 5 7.41 -4.96 -5.37
N ILE A 6 6.14 -4.62 -5.39
CA ILE A 6 5.63 -3.47 -6.13
C ILE A 6 4.93 -2.52 -5.16
N ARG A 7 5.33 -1.27 -5.20
CA ARG A 7 4.64 -0.20 -4.49
C ARG A 7 3.46 0.28 -5.35
N HIS A 8 2.33 0.61 -4.71
CA HIS A 8 1.19 1.19 -5.42
C HIS A 8 1.56 2.53 -6.07
N GLY A 9 0.80 2.91 -7.09
CA GLY A 9 0.96 4.20 -7.77
C GLY A 9 0.60 5.40 -6.88
N GLU A 10 0.79 6.60 -7.42
CA GLU A 10 0.50 7.84 -6.71
C GLU A 10 -0.98 7.95 -6.34
N THR A 11 -1.23 8.49 -5.14
CA THR A 11 -2.55 8.95 -4.72
C THR A 11 -2.53 10.47 -4.52
N ALA A 12 -3.70 11.11 -4.46
CA ALA A 12 -3.77 12.54 -4.14
C ALA A 12 -3.15 12.83 -2.77
N PHE A 13 -3.34 11.94 -1.80
CA PHE A 13 -2.76 12.10 -0.46
C PHE A 13 -1.24 11.96 -0.45
N ASN A 14 -0.66 11.08 -1.26
CA ASN A 14 0.80 11.01 -1.45
C ASN A 14 1.35 12.35 -1.95
N ARG A 15 0.72 12.86 -3.01
CA ARG A 15 1.11 14.14 -3.62
C ARG A 15 1.03 15.29 -2.63
N ASP A 16 -0.05 15.33 -1.85
CA ASP A 16 -0.33 16.42 -0.91
C ASP A 16 0.31 16.21 0.46
N ARG A 17 1.03 15.11 0.65
CA ARG A 17 1.73 14.74 1.90
C ARG A 17 0.79 14.67 3.10
N VAL A 18 -0.23 13.86 2.95
CA VAL A 18 -1.24 13.57 3.96
C VAL A 18 -1.19 12.10 4.32
N MET A 19 -1.39 11.78 5.59
CA MET A 19 -1.53 10.41 6.05
C MET A 19 -2.79 9.81 5.45
N GLN A 20 -2.65 8.76 4.64
CA GLN A 20 -3.75 8.26 3.82
C GLN A 20 -4.80 7.49 4.60
N PRO A 21 -6.09 7.78 4.40
CA PRO A 21 -7.17 6.87 4.77
C PRO A 21 -7.08 5.55 4.00
N ALA A 22 -7.70 4.51 4.56
CA ALA A 22 -7.68 3.17 3.96
C ALA A 22 -8.27 3.12 2.56
N ASP A 23 -9.34 3.88 2.32
CA ASP A 23 -10.13 3.87 1.08
C ASP A 23 -9.59 4.79 -0.02
N THR A 24 -8.39 5.32 0.13
CA THR A 24 -7.78 6.24 -0.85
C THR A 24 -7.45 5.51 -2.16
N PRO A 25 -8.04 5.96 -3.31
CA PRO A 25 -7.73 5.39 -4.61
C PRO A 25 -6.47 6.01 -5.22
N LEU A 26 -6.01 5.45 -6.34
CA LEU A 26 -4.96 6.07 -7.15
C LEU A 26 -5.44 7.41 -7.73
N SER A 27 -4.50 8.35 -7.87
CA SER A 27 -4.70 9.55 -8.68
C SER A 27 -4.64 9.18 -10.18
N ASN A 28 -5.00 10.11 -11.06
CA ASN A 28 -4.88 9.89 -12.50
C ASN A 28 -3.43 9.54 -12.89
N ARG A 29 -2.46 10.22 -12.29
CA ARG A 29 -1.04 9.90 -12.48
C ARG A 29 -0.69 8.51 -11.96
N GLY A 30 -1.25 8.12 -10.82
CA GLY A 30 -1.05 6.79 -10.25
C GLY A 30 -1.59 5.70 -11.15
N GLU A 31 -2.73 5.93 -11.80
CA GLU A 31 -3.30 5.00 -12.78
C GLU A 31 -2.38 4.84 -13.99
N GLU A 32 -1.81 5.93 -14.51
CA GLU A 32 -0.83 5.87 -15.60
C GLU A 32 0.43 5.12 -15.17
N GLN A 33 0.92 5.36 -13.97
CA GLN A 33 2.09 4.65 -13.42
C GLN A 33 1.82 3.15 -13.34
N ALA A 34 0.65 2.76 -12.87
CA ALA A 34 0.25 1.36 -12.77
C ALA A 34 0.18 0.70 -14.15
N LEU A 35 -0.37 1.38 -15.14
CA LEU A 35 -0.46 0.88 -16.51
C LEU A 35 0.93 0.69 -17.12
N ARG A 36 1.82 1.66 -16.98
CA ARG A 36 3.20 1.59 -17.50
C ARG A 36 3.98 0.47 -16.85
N LEU A 37 3.84 0.32 -15.54
CA LEU A 37 4.47 -0.76 -14.81
C LEU A 37 3.96 -2.13 -15.28
N ALA A 38 2.65 -2.26 -15.46
CA ALA A 38 2.03 -3.49 -15.96
C ALA A 38 2.58 -3.87 -17.35
N GLN A 39 2.68 -2.91 -18.24
CA GLN A 39 3.24 -3.12 -19.58
C GLN A 39 4.71 -3.57 -19.51
N ARG A 40 5.49 -2.94 -18.65
CA ARG A 40 6.90 -3.30 -18.44
C ARG A 40 7.06 -4.71 -17.88
N LEU A 41 6.18 -5.12 -16.97
CA LEU A 41 6.25 -6.41 -16.32
C LEU A 41 5.55 -7.53 -17.08
N SER A 42 4.85 -7.22 -18.17
CA SER A 42 4.05 -8.20 -18.93
C SER A 42 4.87 -9.38 -19.46
N THR A 43 6.18 -9.20 -19.67
CA THR A 43 7.09 -10.20 -20.21
C THR A 43 7.99 -10.86 -19.14
N GLU A 44 7.77 -10.57 -17.86
CA GLU A 44 8.63 -11.07 -16.78
C GLU A 44 8.28 -12.50 -16.31
N GLY A 45 7.32 -13.15 -16.95
CA GLY A 45 6.93 -14.52 -16.59
C GLY A 45 6.20 -14.63 -15.24
N ILE A 46 5.41 -13.60 -14.91
CA ILE A 46 4.62 -13.60 -13.66
C ILE A 46 3.61 -14.73 -13.69
N THR A 47 3.51 -15.48 -12.59
CA THR A 47 2.60 -16.61 -12.45
C THR A 47 1.56 -16.40 -11.36
N ARG A 48 1.78 -15.44 -10.45
CA ARG A 48 0.88 -15.17 -9.32
C ARG A 48 0.96 -13.70 -8.93
N ILE A 49 -0.20 -13.09 -8.66
CA ILE A 49 -0.31 -11.70 -8.22
C ILE A 49 -1.03 -11.67 -6.88
N LEU A 50 -0.37 -11.16 -5.86
CA LEU A 50 -0.94 -10.93 -4.53
C LEU A 50 -0.97 -9.45 -4.25
N ALA A 51 -2.04 -8.96 -3.65
CA ALA A 51 -2.16 -7.54 -3.33
C ALA A 51 -2.97 -7.31 -2.04
N SER A 52 -2.66 -6.20 -1.38
CA SER A 52 -3.56 -5.64 -0.38
C SER A 52 -4.91 -5.32 -1.01
N ASP A 53 -5.97 -5.42 -0.25
CA ASP A 53 -7.33 -5.08 -0.68
C ASP A 53 -7.63 -3.57 -0.60
N PHE A 54 -6.71 -2.74 -0.14
CA PHE A 54 -6.89 -1.28 -0.20
C PHE A 54 -6.98 -0.82 -1.65
N PRO A 55 -7.89 0.13 -1.98
CA PRO A 55 -8.12 0.54 -3.37
C PRO A 55 -6.85 0.88 -4.16
N ARG A 56 -5.92 1.63 -3.59
CA ARG A 56 -4.67 2.01 -4.27
C ARG A 56 -3.80 0.82 -4.65
N ALA A 57 -3.75 -0.20 -3.79
CA ALA A 57 -3.03 -1.42 -4.08
C ALA A 57 -3.80 -2.31 -5.06
N ALA A 58 -5.11 -2.44 -4.86
CA ALA A 58 -5.97 -3.22 -5.74
C ALA A 58 -5.97 -2.68 -7.17
N MET A 59 -6.03 -1.37 -7.35
CA MET A 59 -6.00 -0.72 -8.67
C MET A 59 -4.65 -0.94 -9.36
N THR A 60 -3.56 -0.86 -8.61
CA THR A 60 -2.22 -1.13 -9.16
C THR A 60 -2.10 -2.59 -9.62
N ALA A 61 -2.55 -3.52 -8.79
CA ALA A 61 -2.54 -4.94 -9.12
C ALA A 61 -3.46 -5.29 -10.29
N GLN A 62 -4.62 -4.63 -10.39
CA GLN A 62 -5.58 -4.88 -11.46
C GLN A 62 -5.00 -4.50 -12.83
N ALA A 63 -4.23 -3.42 -12.91
CA ALA A 63 -3.54 -3.05 -14.14
C ALA A 63 -2.61 -4.18 -14.62
N LEU A 64 -1.89 -4.81 -13.70
CA LEU A 64 -1.02 -5.94 -14.02
C LEU A 64 -1.83 -7.18 -14.41
N SER A 65 -2.93 -7.43 -13.73
CA SER A 65 -3.86 -8.53 -14.05
C SER A 65 -4.41 -8.38 -15.47
N ASP A 66 -4.80 -7.17 -15.86
CA ASP A 66 -5.34 -6.90 -17.19
C ASP A 66 -4.29 -7.16 -18.29
N GLU A 67 -3.02 -6.86 -18.06
CA GLU A 67 -1.93 -7.08 -19.02
C GLU A 67 -1.50 -8.55 -19.10
N THR A 68 -1.54 -9.29 -18.00
CA THR A 68 -1.01 -10.65 -17.93
C THR A 68 -2.06 -11.74 -18.06
N GLY A 69 -3.33 -11.42 -17.79
CA GLY A 69 -4.41 -12.40 -17.71
C GLY A 69 -4.42 -13.19 -16.42
N ILE A 70 -3.57 -12.85 -15.45
CA ILE A 70 -3.48 -13.54 -14.15
C ILE A 70 -4.39 -12.82 -13.17
N GLY A 71 -5.28 -13.56 -12.49
CA GLY A 71 -6.16 -13.00 -11.49
C GLY A 71 -5.42 -12.52 -10.24
N VAL A 72 -5.94 -11.48 -9.60
CA VAL A 72 -5.37 -10.96 -8.35
C VAL A 72 -5.92 -11.74 -7.17
N GLU A 73 -5.04 -12.16 -6.28
CA GLU A 73 -5.39 -12.71 -4.98
C GLU A 73 -5.27 -11.59 -3.95
N PHE A 74 -6.38 -11.19 -3.34
CA PHE A 74 -6.36 -10.14 -2.33
C PHE A 74 -6.08 -10.73 -0.95
N GLU A 75 -5.20 -10.06 -0.20
CA GLU A 75 -4.82 -10.49 1.13
C GLU A 75 -4.81 -9.27 2.07
N SER A 76 -5.74 -9.26 3.03
CA SER A 76 -5.86 -8.14 3.99
C SER A 76 -4.64 -8.00 4.91
N LEU A 77 -3.89 -9.08 5.13
CA LEU A 77 -2.67 -9.02 5.92
C LEU A 77 -1.57 -8.17 5.26
N LEU A 78 -1.70 -7.85 3.96
CA LEU A 78 -0.76 -7.01 3.23
C LEU A 78 -1.10 -5.52 3.30
N GLN A 79 -2.11 -5.12 4.07
CA GLN A 79 -2.49 -3.72 4.22
C GLN A 79 -1.36 -2.89 4.84
N GLU A 80 -1.32 -1.60 4.45
CA GLU A 80 -0.46 -0.61 5.08
C GLU A 80 -0.71 -0.57 6.60
N ARG A 81 0.31 -0.19 7.37
CA ARG A 81 0.16 0.03 8.80
C ARG A 81 -1.01 0.96 9.06
N ASN A 82 -1.84 0.59 10.02
CA ASN A 82 -2.98 1.40 10.44
C ASN A 82 -2.49 2.54 11.33
N PHE A 83 -2.49 3.77 10.82
CA PHE A 83 -2.10 4.96 11.58
C PHE A 83 -3.26 5.58 12.36
N GLY A 84 -4.44 4.95 12.35
CA GLY A 84 -5.58 5.34 13.17
C GLY A 84 -6.02 6.79 12.95
N ARG A 85 -6.09 7.56 14.03
CA ARG A 85 -6.54 8.96 13.99
C ARG A 85 -5.61 9.91 13.24
N LEU A 86 -4.38 9.49 12.93
CA LEU A 86 -3.49 10.33 12.12
C LEU A 86 -3.91 10.38 10.65
N ARG A 87 -4.71 9.43 10.20
CA ARG A 87 -5.22 9.40 8.82
C ARG A 87 -5.98 10.67 8.50
N GLY A 88 -5.70 11.25 7.34
CA GLY A 88 -6.29 12.50 6.91
C GLY A 88 -5.56 13.75 7.41
N GLN A 89 -4.54 13.60 8.24
CA GLN A 89 -3.77 14.73 8.75
C GLN A 89 -2.51 14.95 7.90
N ARG A 90 -2.17 16.21 7.66
CA ARG A 90 -0.98 16.56 6.88
C ARG A 90 0.28 16.33 7.70
N PHE A 91 1.34 15.85 7.07
CA PHE A 91 2.63 15.65 7.74
C PHE A 91 3.17 16.93 8.39
N ILE A 92 2.99 18.08 7.73
CA ILE A 92 3.44 19.37 8.28
C ILE A 92 2.72 19.72 9.58
N ASP A 93 1.43 19.38 9.71
CA ASP A 93 0.66 19.62 10.93
C ASP A 93 1.10 18.70 12.07
N LEU A 94 1.44 17.46 11.74
CA LEU A 94 1.97 16.50 12.72
C LEU A 94 3.33 16.94 13.24
N GLU A 95 4.20 17.38 12.34
CA GLU A 95 5.51 17.91 12.69
C GLU A 95 5.39 19.13 13.60
N ALA A 96 4.45 20.04 13.31
CA ALA A 96 4.20 21.24 14.13
C ALA A 96 3.74 20.88 15.55
N ARG A 97 3.13 19.70 15.74
CA ARG A 97 2.71 19.19 17.06
C ARG A 97 3.72 18.21 17.66
N ASP A 98 4.92 18.14 17.09
CA ASP A 98 5.99 17.27 17.54
C ASP A 98 5.61 15.77 17.53
N ILE A 99 4.81 15.38 16.53
CA ILE A 99 4.39 13.98 16.32
C ILE A 99 5.18 13.39 15.16
N ASP A 100 5.95 12.33 15.44
CA ASP A 100 6.60 11.52 14.42
C ASP A 100 5.87 10.17 14.33
N PRO A 101 5.02 9.98 13.31
CA PRO A 101 4.24 8.74 13.17
C PRO A 101 5.10 7.51 12.87
N PHE A 102 6.35 7.70 12.45
CA PHE A 102 7.27 6.62 12.12
C PHE A 102 8.25 6.31 13.24
N ALA A 103 8.18 7.02 14.37
CA ALA A 103 9.02 6.72 15.52
C ALA A 103 8.76 5.30 16.03
N GLU A 104 9.83 4.61 16.43
CA GLU A 104 9.78 3.20 16.83
C GLU A 104 8.77 2.91 17.95
N ASN A 105 8.64 3.84 18.88
CA ASN A 105 7.76 3.69 20.05
C ASN A 105 6.42 4.42 19.90
N TYR A 106 6.11 4.97 18.74
CA TYR A 106 4.86 5.69 18.53
C TYR A 106 3.68 4.73 18.43
N GLU A 107 2.64 4.98 19.21
CA GLU A 107 1.39 4.22 19.21
C GLU A 107 0.23 5.11 18.77
N PRO A 108 -0.23 4.98 17.51
CA PRO A 108 -1.35 5.80 17.03
C PRO A 108 -2.66 5.40 17.72
N GLU A 109 -3.45 6.40 18.15
CA GLU A 109 -4.80 6.13 18.65
C GLU A 109 -5.64 5.46 17.55
N GLU A 110 -6.34 4.40 17.92
CA GLU A 110 -7.16 3.60 17.00
C GLU A 110 -6.37 2.98 15.84
N GLY A 111 -5.08 2.83 16.01
CA GLY A 111 -4.18 2.28 14.99
C GLY A 111 -3.33 1.14 15.53
N GLU A 112 -2.33 0.75 14.72
CA GLU A 112 -1.40 -0.33 15.03
C GLU A 112 -0.09 0.19 15.60
N THR A 113 0.44 -0.47 16.62
CA THR A 113 1.84 -0.32 17.02
C THR A 113 2.76 -0.95 15.99
N TRP A 114 4.06 -0.64 16.03
CA TRP A 114 5.04 -1.32 15.17
C TRP A 114 5.07 -2.82 15.42
N GLN A 115 4.93 -3.26 16.68
CA GLN A 115 4.91 -4.68 17.02
C GLN A 115 3.71 -5.40 16.41
N GLU A 116 2.53 -4.80 16.49
CA GLU A 116 1.31 -5.36 15.89
C GLU A 116 1.44 -5.44 14.37
N PHE A 117 1.98 -4.41 13.74
CA PHE A 117 2.23 -4.39 12.31
C PHE A 117 3.24 -5.47 11.89
N ASP A 118 4.37 -5.56 12.60
CA ASP A 118 5.41 -6.57 12.33
C ASP A 118 4.86 -7.99 12.46
N GLN A 119 4.03 -8.24 13.46
CA GLN A 119 3.38 -9.54 13.65
C GLN A 119 2.45 -9.85 12.47
N ARG A 120 1.68 -8.88 12.03
CA ARG A 120 0.77 -9.06 10.90
C ARG A 120 1.54 -9.32 9.59
N VAL A 121 2.65 -8.64 9.36
CA VAL A 121 3.52 -8.88 8.20
C VAL A 121 4.11 -10.30 8.26
N THR A 122 4.55 -10.73 9.45
CA THR A 122 5.06 -12.09 9.65
C THR A 122 3.98 -13.12 9.34
N ASP A 123 2.76 -12.89 9.80
CA ASP A 123 1.62 -13.77 9.52
C ASP A 123 1.30 -13.81 8.01
N ALA A 124 1.41 -12.67 7.33
CA ALA A 124 1.24 -12.61 5.88
C ALA A 124 2.25 -13.51 5.16
N TRP A 125 3.52 -13.41 5.53
CA TRP A 125 4.56 -14.26 4.94
C TRP A 125 4.32 -15.76 5.19
N SER A 126 3.80 -16.11 6.34
CA SER A 126 3.49 -17.51 6.67
C SER A 126 2.27 -18.04 5.93
N THR A 127 1.36 -17.16 5.52
CA THR A 127 0.11 -17.51 4.82
C THR A 127 0.29 -17.60 3.31
N ILE A 128 1.16 -16.78 2.77
CA ILE A 128 1.48 -16.76 1.33
C ILE A 128 2.33 -18.01 0.95
#